data_1a99b390f9eb2cd04a49f66cce781d67
#
_entry.id   1a99b390f9eb2cd04a49f66cce781d67
#
_cell.length_a   1.000
_cell.length_b   1.000
_cell.length_c   1.000
_cell.angle_alpha   90.00
_cell.angle_beta   90.00
_cell.angle_gamma   90.00
#
_symmetry.space_group_name_H-M   'P 1'
#
loop_
_entity.id
_entity.type
_entity.pdbx_description
1 polymer ?
#
loop_
_entity_poly.entity_id
_entity_poly.type
_entity_poly.pdbx_seq_one_letter_code
_entity_poly.pdbx_strand_id
1 'polypeptide(L)'
;MASDFWLIAGLGNPGSKYEGTRHNMGFMAADLLAERWSVNFSDHKGLAMLGKGVMNLSGRNVKFFLAKPLTYMNESGNALASISAYYQIEPDHIVVILSLIHI
;
A
#
# COMPACT_ATOMS: atom_id res chain seq x y z
N MET A 1 -5.99 20.08 -8.48
CA MET A 1 -7.03 19.53 -7.59
C MET A 1 -6.60 18.18 -7.03
N ALA A 2 -6.92 17.91 -5.79
CA ALA A 2 -6.66 16.61 -5.19
C ALA A 2 -7.53 15.53 -5.84
N SER A 3 -7.00 14.30 -5.91
CA SER A 3 -7.77 13.18 -6.43
C SER A 3 -8.71 12.62 -5.36
N ASP A 4 -9.75 11.92 -5.81
CA ASP A 4 -10.68 11.23 -4.90
C ASP A 4 -10.16 9.85 -4.46
N PHE A 5 -8.95 9.50 -4.85
CA PHE A 5 -8.37 8.20 -4.54
C PHE A 5 -7.92 8.13 -3.09
N TRP A 6 -8.07 6.95 -2.53
CA TRP A 6 -7.43 6.56 -1.27
C TRP A 6 -6.15 5.82 -1.58
N LEU A 7 -5.19 5.90 -0.68
CA LEU A 7 -3.97 5.09 -0.74
C LEU A 7 -3.96 4.15 0.46
N ILE A 8 -3.94 2.85 0.18
CA ILE A 8 -3.84 1.81 1.20
C ILE A 8 -2.47 1.18 1.05
N ALA A 9 -1.63 1.32 2.06
CA ALA A 9 -0.26 0.84 2.00
C ALA A 9 -0.03 -0.24 3.03
N GLY A 10 0.45 -1.40 2.58
CA GLY A 10 0.91 -2.47 3.47
C GLY A 10 2.42 -2.39 3.60
N LEU A 11 2.92 -2.20 4.81
CA LEU A 11 4.34 -2.06 5.06
C LEU A 11 5.00 -3.40 5.40
N GLY A 12 6.23 -3.56 4.96
CA GLY A 12 7.06 -4.70 5.27
C GLY A 12 8.48 -4.44 4.86
N ASN A 13 9.37 -5.38 5.14
CA ASN A 13 10.74 -5.33 4.65
C ASN A 13 10.88 -6.24 3.44
N PRO A 14 11.40 -5.74 2.33
CA PRO A 14 11.57 -6.57 1.14
C PRO A 14 12.67 -7.63 1.38
N GLY A 15 12.55 -8.74 0.67
CA GLY A 15 13.52 -9.81 0.68
C GLY A 15 12.97 -11.10 1.26
N SER A 16 13.53 -12.23 0.79
CA SER A 16 13.07 -13.56 1.19
C SER A 16 13.25 -13.84 2.67
N LYS A 17 14.20 -13.17 3.32
CA LYS A 17 14.46 -13.31 4.74
C LYS A 17 13.23 -13.02 5.61
N TYR A 18 12.37 -12.13 5.15
CA TYR A 18 11.21 -11.65 5.93
C TYR A 18 9.90 -12.25 5.44
N GLU A 19 9.89 -13.03 4.36
CA GLU A 19 8.66 -13.63 3.84
C GLU A 19 8.02 -14.55 4.88
N GLY A 20 6.70 -14.42 5.04
CA GLY A 20 5.93 -15.23 5.96
C GLY A 20 6.15 -14.91 7.43
N THR A 21 6.93 -13.88 7.74
CA THR A 21 7.20 -13.48 9.12
C THR A 21 6.30 -12.32 9.53
N ARG A 22 6.26 -12.03 10.84
CA ARG A 22 5.50 -10.87 11.36
C ARG A 22 5.99 -9.55 10.78
N HIS A 23 7.25 -9.49 10.34
CA HIS A 23 7.81 -8.29 9.71
C HIS A 23 7.09 -7.94 8.40
N ASN A 24 6.42 -8.90 7.77
CA ASN A 24 5.76 -8.71 6.49
C ASN A 24 4.23 -8.86 6.55
N MET A 25 3.64 -8.73 7.74
CA MET A 25 2.18 -8.82 7.86
C MET A 25 1.46 -7.74 7.05
N GLY A 26 2.07 -6.55 6.93
CA GLY A 26 1.51 -5.51 6.08
C GLY A 26 1.51 -5.90 4.60
N PHE A 27 2.59 -6.52 4.12
CA PHE A 27 2.65 -7.05 2.75
C PHE A 27 1.62 -8.15 2.54
N MET A 28 1.49 -9.06 3.50
CA MET A 28 0.52 -10.15 3.43
C MET A 28 -0.91 -9.61 3.39
N ALA A 29 -1.21 -8.60 4.19
CA ALA A 29 -2.52 -7.95 4.17
C ALA A 29 -2.79 -7.28 2.82
N ALA A 30 -1.80 -6.60 2.25
CA ALA A 30 -1.94 -5.98 0.93
C ALA A 30 -2.20 -7.03 -0.15
N ASP A 31 -1.50 -8.17 -0.10
CA ASP A 31 -1.72 -9.25 -1.06
C ASP A 31 -3.12 -9.84 -0.95
N LEU A 32 -3.64 -10.00 0.27
CA LEU A 32 -5.01 -10.48 0.49
C LEU A 32 -6.04 -9.49 -0.05
N LEU A 33 -5.82 -8.20 0.16
CA LEU A 33 -6.72 -7.17 -0.38
C LEU A 33 -6.67 -7.15 -1.91
N ALA A 34 -5.48 -7.31 -2.49
CA ALA A 34 -5.33 -7.37 -3.94
C ALA A 34 -6.11 -8.55 -4.52
N GLU A 35 -6.05 -9.71 -3.88
CA GLU A 35 -6.80 -10.87 -4.31
C GLU A 35 -8.30 -10.63 -4.22
N ARG A 36 -8.76 -10.04 -3.12
CA ARG A 36 -10.19 -9.80 -2.88
C ARG A 36 -10.80 -8.84 -3.92
N TRP A 37 -10.08 -7.80 -4.30
CA TRP A 37 -10.59 -6.79 -5.24
C TRP A 37 -9.96 -6.86 -6.62
N SER A 38 -9.29 -7.96 -6.93
CA SER A 38 -8.69 -8.21 -8.25
C SER A 38 -7.74 -7.09 -8.67
N VAL A 39 -6.91 -6.66 -7.74
CA VAL A 39 -5.90 -5.62 -7.99
C VAL A 39 -4.63 -6.29 -8.49
N ASN A 40 -4.09 -5.80 -9.61
CA ASN A 40 -2.81 -6.25 -10.14
C ASN A 40 -1.73 -5.23 -9.81
N PHE A 41 -0.64 -5.71 -9.20
CA PHE A 41 0.49 -4.85 -8.86
C PHE A 41 1.43 -4.67 -10.04
N SER A 42 1.98 -3.46 -10.17
CA SER A 42 3.07 -3.17 -11.09
C SER A 42 4.07 -2.25 -10.39
N ASP A 43 5.28 -2.20 -10.94
CA ASP A 43 6.34 -1.39 -10.34
C ASP A 43 6.06 0.11 -10.50
N HIS A 44 6.27 0.86 -9.41
CA HIS A 44 6.20 2.31 -9.41
C HIS A 44 7.59 2.88 -9.10
N LYS A 45 8.33 3.24 -10.14
CA LYS A 45 9.65 3.89 -10.05
C LYS A 45 10.66 3.15 -9.18
N GLY A 46 10.53 1.83 -9.06
CA GLY A 46 11.40 1.04 -8.17
C GLY A 46 11.16 1.25 -6.69
N LEU A 47 10.16 2.06 -6.29
CA LEU A 47 9.90 2.41 -4.90
C LEU A 47 8.82 1.56 -4.26
N ALA A 48 7.88 1.07 -5.05
CA ALA A 48 6.74 0.31 -4.54
C ALA A 48 6.13 -0.55 -5.62
N MET A 49 5.46 -1.63 -5.20
CA MET A 49 4.48 -2.30 -6.05
C MET A 49 3.15 -1.59 -5.83
N LEU A 50 2.52 -1.18 -6.89
CA LEU A 50 1.33 -0.34 -6.85
C LEU A 50 0.25 -0.93 -7.73
N GLY A 51 -0.96 -0.98 -7.22
CA GLY A 51 -2.13 -1.42 -7.97
C GLY A 51 -3.31 -0.51 -7.73
N LYS A 52 -4.23 -0.50 -8.68
CA LYS A 52 -5.40 0.37 -8.64
C LYS A 52 -6.65 -0.47 -8.60
N GLY A 53 -7.59 -0.09 -7.76
CA GLY A 53 -8.83 -0.84 -7.62
C GLY A 53 -10.01 0.05 -7.24
N VAL A 54 -11.18 -0.59 -7.24
CA VAL A 54 -12.43 0.05 -6.80
C VAL A 54 -13.13 -0.94 -5.86
N MET A 55 -13.54 -0.46 -4.69
CA MET A 55 -14.34 -1.25 -3.78
C MET A 55 -15.71 -0.60 -3.60
N ASN A 56 -16.74 -1.43 -3.40
CA ASN A 56 -18.07 -0.93 -3.09
C ASN A 56 -18.29 -1.01 -1.58
N LEU A 57 -18.52 0.14 -0.96
CA LEU A 57 -18.80 0.25 0.46
C LEU A 57 -20.17 0.91 0.63
N SER A 58 -21.14 0.12 1.10
CA SER A 58 -22.50 0.62 1.38
C SER A 58 -23.12 1.37 0.19
N GLY A 59 -22.95 0.83 -1.01
CA GLY A 59 -23.51 1.41 -2.23
C GLY A 59 -22.66 2.52 -2.86
N ARG A 60 -21.50 2.84 -2.27
CA ARG A 60 -20.58 3.83 -2.82
C ARG A 60 -19.35 3.14 -3.40
N ASN A 61 -18.93 3.58 -4.58
CA ASN A 61 -17.68 3.11 -5.17
C ASN A 61 -16.54 3.95 -4.65
N VAL A 62 -15.58 3.30 -4.02
CA VAL A 62 -14.38 3.96 -3.49
C VAL A 62 -13.20 3.54 -4.34
N LYS A 63 -12.55 4.51 -4.98
CA LYS A 63 -11.35 4.28 -5.78
C LYS A 63 -10.12 4.32 -4.88
N PHE A 64 -9.22 3.37 -5.06
CA PHE A 64 -8.04 3.30 -4.21
C PHE A 64 -6.82 2.80 -4.99
N PHE A 65 -5.64 3.17 -4.48
CA PHE A 65 -4.38 2.54 -4.83
C PHE A 65 -3.97 1.66 -3.66
N LEU A 66 -3.44 0.48 -4.00
CA LEU A 66 -2.88 -0.45 -3.01
C LEU A 66 -1.39 -0.50 -3.25
N ALA A 67 -0.61 -0.26 -2.21
CA ALA A 67 0.84 -0.14 -2.35
C ALA A 67 1.57 -1.08 -1.39
N LYS A 68 2.66 -1.68 -1.90
CA LYS A 68 3.65 -2.38 -1.09
C LYS A 68 4.99 -1.68 -1.32
N PRO A 69 5.42 -0.78 -0.41
CA PRO A 69 6.71 -0.13 -0.58
C PRO A 69 7.84 -1.15 -0.63
N LEU A 70 8.75 -0.97 -1.58
CA LEU A 70 9.90 -1.86 -1.76
C LEU A 70 11.13 -1.39 -0.99
N THR A 71 11.03 -0.24 -0.35
CA THR A 71 12.05 0.28 0.55
C THR A 71 11.99 -0.42 1.90
N TYR A 72 13.07 -0.40 2.65
CA TYR A 72 13.01 -0.85 4.02
C TYR A 72 12.02 0.00 4.82
N MET A 73 11.47 -0.59 5.89
CA MET A 73 10.37 0.01 6.63
C MET A 73 10.66 1.43 7.10
N ASN A 74 11.91 1.72 7.46
CA ASN A 74 12.31 3.06 7.89
C ASN A 74 12.30 4.10 6.75
N GLU A 75 12.20 3.66 5.50
CA GLU A 75 12.16 4.54 4.33
C GLU A 75 10.81 4.52 3.62
N SER A 76 9.84 3.79 4.16
CA SER A 76 8.52 3.65 3.53
C SER A 76 7.81 4.99 3.36
N GLY A 77 8.07 5.93 4.26
CA GLY A 77 7.52 7.28 4.15
C GLY A 77 7.90 7.98 2.86
N ASN A 78 9.14 7.79 2.39
CA ASN A 78 9.59 8.37 1.12
C ASN A 78 8.83 7.78 -0.06
N ALA A 79 8.62 6.47 -0.06
CA ALA A 79 7.86 5.80 -1.11
C ALA A 79 6.41 6.29 -1.14
N LEU A 80 5.77 6.38 0.02
CA LEU A 80 4.39 6.84 0.12
C LEU A 80 4.25 8.32 -0.27
N ALA A 81 5.22 9.14 0.11
CA ALA A 81 5.24 10.56 -0.27
C ALA A 81 5.34 10.70 -1.81
N SER A 82 6.17 9.90 -2.46
CA SER A 82 6.27 9.90 -3.91
C SER A 82 4.95 9.53 -4.57
N ILE A 83 4.29 8.47 -4.09
CA ILE A 83 3.02 8.03 -4.65
C ILE A 83 1.93 9.08 -4.44
N SER A 84 1.82 9.61 -3.22
CA SER A 84 0.77 10.59 -2.91
C SER A 84 0.97 11.89 -3.69
N ALA A 85 2.21 12.32 -3.88
CA ALA A 85 2.49 13.51 -4.69
C ALA A 85 2.15 13.27 -6.17
N TYR A 86 2.53 12.11 -6.70
CA TYR A 86 2.31 11.78 -8.12
C TYR A 86 0.81 11.73 -8.45
N TYR A 87 0.01 11.12 -7.58
CA TYR A 87 -1.43 10.96 -7.80
C TYR A 87 -2.28 11.99 -7.07
N GLN A 88 -1.65 12.95 -6.41
CA GLN A 88 -2.34 14.04 -5.68
C GLN A 88 -3.31 13.51 -4.62
N ILE A 89 -2.85 12.55 -3.84
CA ILE A 89 -3.64 11.95 -2.75
C ILE A 89 -3.44 12.77 -1.49
N GLU A 90 -4.54 13.18 -0.87
CA GLU A 90 -4.49 13.95 0.37
C GLU A 90 -4.07 13.09 1.56
N PRO A 91 -3.35 13.68 2.56
CA PRO A 91 -2.86 12.91 3.70
C PRO A 91 -3.95 12.18 4.49
N ASP A 92 -5.14 12.73 4.59
CA ASP A 92 -6.25 12.10 5.30
C ASP A 92 -6.91 10.95 4.49
N HIS A 93 -6.47 10.72 3.26
CA HIS A 93 -6.88 9.60 2.43
C HIS A 93 -5.83 8.49 2.39
N ILE A 94 -4.90 8.46 3.34
CA ILE A 94 -3.85 7.45 3.39
C ILE A 94 -4.08 6.53 4.59
N VAL A 95 -4.19 5.23 4.31
CA VAL A 95 -4.32 4.19 5.34
C VAL A 95 -3.08 3.32 5.30
N VAL A 96 -2.43 3.14 6.44
CA VAL A 96 -1.20 2.36 6.54
C VAL A 96 -1.44 1.12 7.39
N ILE A 97 -1.10 -0.05 6.85
CA ILE A 97 -1.19 -1.33 7.55
C ILE A 97 0.22 -1.76 7.88
N LEU A 98 0.52 -1.92 9.16
CA LEU A 98 1.85 -2.33 9.60
C LEU A 98 1.74 -3.30 10.77
N SER A 99 2.80 -4.08 10.96
CA SER A 99 2.92 -4.98 12.10
C SER A 99 3.88 -4.35 13.11
N LEU A 100 3.45 -4.26 14.36
CA LEU A 100 4.30 -3.81 15.46
C LEU A 100 4.83 -5.04 16.16
N ILE A 101 6.15 -5.14 16.24
CA ILE A 101 6.82 -6.22 16.94
C ILE A 101 7.47 -5.63 18.19
N HIS A 102 7.05 -6.11 19.33
CA HIS A 102 7.68 -5.75 20.59
C HIS A 102 8.87 -6.66 20.83
N ILE A 103 9.99 -6.05 20.96
CA ILE A 103 11.23 -6.76 21.25
C ILE A 103 11.52 -6.64 22.75
#